data_840830f6fd9e5590264ab91fd9388ac5
#
_entry.id   840830f6fd9e5590264ab91fd9388ac5
#
_cell.length_a   1.000
_cell.length_b   1.000
_cell.length_c   1.000
_cell.angle_alpha   90.00
_cell.angle_beta   90.00
_cell.angle_gamma   90.00
#
_symmetry.space_group_name_H-M   'P 1'
#
loop_
_entity.id
_entity.type
_entity.pdbx_description
1 polymer ?
#
loop_
_entity_poly.entity_id
_entity_poly.type
_entity_poly.pdbx_seq_one_letter_code
_entity_poly.pdbx_strand_id
1 'polypeptide(L)'
;LYRMGIEQGKEQVVLDAMKRVSAKAGIATVTGAIGNIETRDHDEEERFFKGKTGKVVRTTDKNRKAFTAAQIKEAADIAMKGMSEKFAGKEPIGKVYISESLADVKIPADVRDNSGAVGNMTSGSKMPIAEDWNKMRFFTSWTNLAKGQKCDNSYSGHRVDIDLTVAFCDKNMNIVNFCGWNGSKHGDGFVYSGDVQDGGPCNGDGRAEFIDMDIEKLKARGIAYAIPQVNSYTGQKFSEQPHTCFGVMKRTDDDMGENFEPATVVNRFVLDTNATQASMYIIDIKNREILWMNEKAQENVASRSLSGMLNQ
;
A
#
# COMPACT_ATOMS: atom_id res chain seq x y z
N LEU A 1 -11.71 -3.32 -17.98
CA LEU A 1 -12.03 -3.94 -19.28
C LEU A 1 -12.48 -5.41 -19.09
N TYR A 2 -11.72 -6.25 -18.38
CA TYR A 2 -12.05 -7.68 -18.23
C TYR A 2 -13.44 -7.89 -17.57
N ARG A 3 -13.71 -7.20 -16.45
CA ARG A 3 -15.02 -7.20 -15.80
C ARG A 3 -16.15 -6.80 -16.75
N MET A 4 -15.98 -5.72 -17.50
CA MET A 4 -16.97 -5.28 -18.48
C MET A 4 -17.22 -6.32 -19.56
N GLY A 5 -16.17 -7.06 -19.95
CA GLY A 5 -16.30 -8.17 -20.90
C GLY A 5 -17.19 -9.28 -20.33
N ILE A 6 -16.98 -9.68 -19.08
CA ILE A 6 -17.79 -10.69 -18.40
C ILE A 6 -19.25 -10.21 -18.27
N GLU A 7 -19.49 -9.00 -17.77
CA GLU A 7 -20.82 -8.42 -17.60
C GLU A 7 -21.62 -8.30 -18.90
N GLN A 8 -20.92 -8.14 -20.03
CA GLN A 8 -21.52 -8.00 -21.36
C GLN A 8 -21.54 -9.31 -22.18
N GLY A 9 -21.13 -10.42 -21.60
CA GLY A 9 -21.00 -11.69 -22.32
C GLY A 9 -19.90 -11.69 -23.40
N LYS A 10 -18.91 -10.78 -23.29
CA LYS A 10 -17.78 -10.63 -24.22
C LYS A 10 -16.47 -11.08 -23.61
N GLU A 11 -16.52 -11.97 -22.65
CA GLU A 11 -15.34 -12.45 -21.92
C GLU A 11 -14.25 -12.96 -22.86
N GLN A 12 -14.61 -13.83 -23.82
CA GLN A 12 -13.65 -14.40 -24.76
C GLN A 12 -12.93 -13.32 -25.58
N VAL A 13 -13.63 -12.28 -26.01
CA VAL A 13 -13.04 -11.17 -26.78
C VAL A 13 -11.97 -10.45 -25.95
N VAL A 14 -12.22 -10.28 -24.65
CA VAL A 14 -11.24 -9.62 -23.74
C VAL A 14 -10.06 -10.53 -23.45
N LEU A 15 -10.28 -11.83 -23.22
CA LEU A 15 -9.21 -12.81 -23.03
C LEU A 15 -8.29 -12.89 -24.26
N ASP A 16 -8.88 -12.91 -25.47
CA ASP A 16 -8.11 -12.90 -26.72
C ASP A 16 -7.33 -11.59 -26.91
N ALA A 17 -7.89 -10.47 -26.48
CA ALA A 17 -7.15 -9.20 -26.45
C ALA A 17 -5.99 -9.25 -25.44
N MET A 18 -6.19 -9.82 -24.25
CA MET A 18 -5.13 -10.03 -23.26
C MET A 18 -4.01 -10.92 -23.80
N LYS A 19 -4.33 -12.03 -24.49
CA LYS A 19 -3.33 -12.89 -25.16
C LYS A 19 -2.45 -12.11 -26.12
N ARG A 20 -3.03 -11.19 -26.92
CA ARG A 20 -2.28 -10.39 -27.90
C ARG A 20 -1.39 -9.33 -27.30
N VAL A 21 -1.75 -8.79 -26.12
CA VAL A 21 -1.05 -7.62 -25.56
C VAL A 21 -0.17 -7.95 -24.35
N SER A 22 -0.37 -9.07 -23.67
CA SER A 22 0.35 -9.40 -22.42
C SER A 22 1.86 -9.44 -22.60
N ALA A 23 2.37 -10.02 -23.68
CA ALA A 23 3.81 -10.05 -23.97
C ALA A 23 4.39 -8.67 -24.33
N LYS A 24 3.55 -7.72 -24.78
CA LYS A 24 3.96 -6.36 -25.18
C LYS A 24 3.80 -5.35 -24.05
N ALA A 25 2.90 -5.60 -23.11
CA ALA A 25 2.63 -4.71 -21.99
C ALA A 25 3.83 -4.65 -21.03
N GLY A 26 3.96 -3.54 -20.28
CA GLY A 26 4.96 -3.41 -19.23
C GLY A 26 4.72 -4.43 -18.11
N ILE A 27 5.78 -4.90 -17.45
CA ILE A 27 5.70 -5.88 -16.34
C ILE A 27 4.74 -5.38 -15.26
N ALA A 28 4.88 -4.13 -14.82
CA ALA A 28 4.01 -3.52 -13.82
C ALA A 28 2.51 -3.52 -14.22
N THR A 29 2.22 -3.29 -15.52
CA THR A 29 0.84 -3.34 -16.02
C THR A 29 0.27 -4.76 -15.95
N VAL A 30 1.09 -5.76 -16.29
CA VAL A 30 0.65 -7.17 -16.27
C VAL A 30 0.47 -7.65 -14.84
N THR A 31 1.42 -7.40 -13.95
CA THR A 31 1.34 -7.78 -12.52
C THR A 31 0.18 -7.08 -11.81
N GLY A 32 -0.03 -5.78 -12.07
CA GLY A 32 -1.18 -5.05 -11.53
C GLY A 32 -2.52 -5.58 -12.04
N ALA A 33 -2.58 -6.02 -13.31
CA ALA A 33 -3.78 -6.65 -13.86
C ALA A 33 -4.06 -7.99 -13.18
N ILE A 34 -3.04 -8.84 -12.98
CA ILE A 34 -3.17 -10.12 -12.26
C ILE A 34 -3.70 -9.87 -10.85
N GLY A 35 -3.03 -9.02 -10.06
CA GLY A 35 -3.45 -8.73 -8.69
C GLY A 35 -4.88 -8.18 -8.59
N ASN A 36 -5.32 -7.36 -9.56
CA ASN A 36 -6.70 -6.90 -9.59
C ASN A 36 -7.70 -8.01 -9.91
N ILE A 37 -7.33 -8.97 -10.77
CA ILE A 37 -8.20 -10.09 -11.12
C ILE A 37 -8.30 -11.08 -9.96
N GLU A 38 -7.18 -11.41 -9.32
CA GLU A 38 -7.10 -12.33 -8.19
C GLU A 38 -7.93 -11.89 -6.98
N THR A 39 -8.08 -10.58 -6.79
CA THR A 39 -8.92 -10.04 -5.70
C THR A 39 -10.41 -9.95 -6.04
N ARG A 40 -10.89 -10.59 -7.10
CA ARG A 40 -12.29 -10.53 -7.56
C ARG A 40 -13.07 -11.82 -7.32
N ASP A 41 -12.65 -12.61 -6.36
CA ASP A 41 -13.27 -13.88 -5.99
C ASP A 41 -14.53 -13.74 -5.13
N HIS A 42 -14.91 -12.52 -4.78
CA HIS A 42 -16.10 -12.24 -3.95
C HIS A 42 -16.93 -11.09 -4.53
N ASP A 43 -18.19 -11.04 -4.15
CA ASP A 43 -19.08 -9.93 -4.48
C ASP A 43 -18.67 -8.69 -3.71
N GLU A 44 -18.50 -7.57 -4.41
CA GLU A 44 -18.18 -6.30 -3.77
C GLU A 44 -19.45 -5.48 -3.54
N GLU A 45 -19.82 -5.31 -2.27
CA GLU A 45 -20.92 -4.45 -1.89
C GLU A 45 -20.51 -2.99 -1.72
N GLU A 46 -19.29 -2.74 -1.28
CA GLU A 46 -18.79 -1.40 -0.98
C GLU A 46 -17.56 -1.05 -1.81
N ARG A 47 -17.55 0.17 -2.32
CA ARG A 47 -16.44 0.71 -3.11
C ARG A 47 -16.13 2.14 -2.67
N PHE A 48 -14.86 2.45 -2.64
CA PHE A 48 -14.37 3.76 -2.26
C PHE A 48 -13.74 4.45 -3.48
N PHE A 49 -14.08 5.71 -3.68
CA PHE A 49 -13.55 6.52 -4.76
C PHE A 49 -13.15 7.88 -4.21
N LYS A 50 -12.09 8.45 -4.78
CA LYS A 50 -11.79 9.86 -4.59
C LYS A 50 -12.61 10.69 -5.56
N GLY A 51 -13.41 11.57 -5.03
CA GLY A 51 -14.14 12.56 -5.84
C GLY A 51 -13.18 13.62 -6.43
N LYS A 52 -13.65 14.38 -7.41
CA LYS A 52 -12.90 15.51 -8.01
C LYS A 52 -12.44 16.56 -6.99
N THR A 53 -13.11 16.63 -5.85
CA THR A 53 -12.80 17.54 -4.72
C THR A 53 -11.82 16.97 -3.73
N GLY A 54 -11.26 15.78 -3.99
CA GLY A 54 -10.38 15.08 -3.03
C GLY A 54 -11.10 14.27 -1.95
N LYS A 55 -12.42 14.45 -1.83
CA LYS A 55 -13.20 13.74 -0.81
C LYS A 55 -13.37 12.27 -1.16
N VAL A 56 -13.11 11.39 -0.19
CA VAL A 56 -13.38 9.96 -0.33
C VAL A 56 -14.90 9.73 -0.29
N VAL A 57 -15.41 9.08 -1.33
CA VAL A 57 -16.83 8.74 -1.46
C VAL A 57 -16.97 7.23 -1.40
N ARG A 58 -17.80 6.75 -0.48
CA ARG A 58 -18.23 5.37 -0.40
C ARG A 58 -19.48 5.18 -1.26
N THR A 59 -19.51 4.16 -2.08
CA THR A 59 -20.70 3.74 -2.83
C THR A 59 -20.91 2.24 -2.70
N THR A 60 -22.16 1.82 -2.82
CA THR A 60 -22.55 0.41 -2.78
C THR A 60 -22.89 -0.04 -4.18
N ASP A 61 -22.30 -1.14 -4.64
CA ASP A 61 -22.58 -1.77 -5.93
C ASP A 61 -23.15 -3.17 -5.70
N LYS A 62 -24.45 -3.25 -5.50
CA LYS A 62 -25.18 -4.49 -5.23
C LYS A 62 -25.23 -5.47 -6.41
N ASN A 63 -24.84 -5.02 -7.59
CA ASN A 63 -24.94 -5.82 -8.83
C ASN A 63 -23.58 -6.38 -9.26
N ARG A 64 -22.52 -6.14 -8.51
CA ARG A 64 -21.18 -6.59 -8.85
C ARG A 64 -21.00 -8.04 -8.46
N LYS A 65 -20.91 -8.91 -9.45
CA LYS A 65 -20.66 -10.35 -9.26
C LYS A 65 -19.18 -10.66 -9.12
N ALA A 66 -18.87 -11.63 -8.27
CA ALA A 66 -17.56 -12.26 -8.18
C ALA A 66 -17.16 -12.93 -9.50
N PHE A 67 -15.88 -13.04 -9.75
CA PHE A 67 -15.36 -13.89 -10.80
C PHE A 67 -15.29 -15.35 -10.31
N THR A 68 -15.54 -16.28 -11.18
CA THR A 68 -15.33 -17.68 -10.85
C THR A 68 -13.83 -17.99 -10.78
N ALA A 69 -13.45 -19.00 -9.99
CA ALA A 69 -12.08 -19.46 -9.91
C ALA A 69 -11.47 -19.80 -11.30
N ALA A 70 -12.29 -20.33 -12.21
CA ALA A 70 -11.88 -20.62 -13.59
C ALA A 70 -11.54 -19.33 -14.36
N GLN A 71 -12.36 -18.29 -14.25
CA GLN A 71 -12.14 -17.00 -14.90
C GLN A 71 -10.88 -16.31 -14.37
N ILE A 72 -10.67 -16.35 -13.06
CA ILE A 72 -9.47 -15.82 -12.42
C ILE A 72 -8.23 -16.55 -12.94
N LYS A 73 -8.27 -17.88 -12.89
CA LYS A 73 -7.16 -18.72 -13.34
C LYS A 73 -6.81 -18.48 -14.81
N GLU A 74 -7.79 -18.49 -15.72
CA GLU A 74 -7.55 -18.31 -17.15
C GLU A 74 -6.90 -16.94 -17.43
N ALA A 75 -7.39 -15.87 -16.83
CA ALA A 75 -6.84 -14.55 -17.01
C ALA A 75 -5.42 -14.42 -16.45
N ALA A 76 -5.15 -15.02 -15.28
CA ALA A 76 -3.82 -15.06 -14.67
C ALA A 76 -2.84 -15.89 -15.55
N ASP A 77 -3.24 -17.06 -16.02
CA ASP A 77 -2.42 -17.92 -16.89
C ASP A 77 -2.02 -17.21 -18.21
N ILE A 78 -2.95 -16.46 -18.81
CA ILE A 78 -2.67 -15.65 -20.01
C ILE A 78 -1.63 -14.56 -19.70
N ALA A 79 -1.77 -13.87 -18.58
CA ALA A 79 -0.85 -12.82 -18.19
C ALA A 79 0.54 -13.38 -17.86
N MET A 80 0.61 -14.48 -17.12
CA MET A 80 1.86 -15.18 -16.81
C MET A 80 2.58 -15.70 -18.05
N LYS A 81 1.83 -16.26 -19.02
CA LYS A 81 2.39 -16.70 -20.30
C LYS A 81 3.01 -15.53 -21.05
N GLY A 82 2.32 -14.40 -21.13
CA GLY A 82 2.86 -13.20 -21.78
C GLY A 82 4.13 -12.67 -21.11
N MET A 83 4.22 -12.76 -19.76
CA MET A 83 5.45 -12.44 -19.04
C MET A 83 6.58 -13.43 -19.38
N SER A 84 6.30 -14.72 -19.40
CA SER A 84 7.30 -15.73 -19.77
C SER A 84 7.86 -15.51 -21.17
N GLU A 85 7.00 -15.21 -22.15
CA GLU A 85 7.42 -14.88 -23.52
C GLU A 85 8.32 -13.63 -23.57
N LYS A 86 8.03 -12.63 -22.74
CA LYS A 86 8.84 -11.41 -22.62
C LYS A 86 10.25 -11.67 -22.08
N PHE A 87 10.37 -12.63 -21.17
CA PHE A 87 11.67 -12.99 -20.58
C PHE A 87 12.43 -14.07 -21.37
N ALA A 88 11.77 -14.84 -22.21
CA ALA A 88 12.37 -15.93 -22.98
C ALA A 88 13.57 -15.51 -23.86
N GLY A 89 13.60 -14.24 -24.31
CA GLY A 89 14.71 -13.68 -25.10
C GLY A 89 15.77 -12.95 -24.27
N LYS A 90 15.72 -13.02 -22.94
CA LYS A 90 16.73 -12.41 -22.07
C LYS A 90 17.87 -13.39 -21.78
N GLU A 91 19.08 -12.87 -21.69
CA GLU A 91 20.22 -13.68 -21.25
C GLU A 91 19.98 -14.21 -19.83
N PRO A 92 20.27 -15.49 -19.58
CA PRO A 92 20.17 -16.07 -18.24
C PRO A 92 21.07 -15.32 -17.24
N ILE A 93 20.54 -15.03 -16.06
CA ILE A 93 21.32 -14.38 -14.98
C ILE A 93 22.45 -15.32 -14.49
N GLY A 94 22.40 -16.62 -14.84
CA GLY A 94 23.32 -17.63 -14.38
C GLY A 94 22.85 -18.30 -13.08
N LYS A 95 23.79 -18.81 -12.30
CA LYS A 95 23.49 -19.43 -11.00
C LYS A 95 23.28 -18.35 -9.95
N VAL A 96 22.08 -18.28 -9.39
CA VAL A 96 21.72 -17.34 -8.32
C VAL A 96 21.47 -18.16 -7.03
N TYR A 97 22.10 -17.75 -5.95
CA TYR A 97 21.76 -18.25 -4.62
C TYR A 97 20.73 -17.31 -4.00
N ILE A 98 19.60 -17.85 -3.62
CA ILE A 98 18.57 -17.16 -2.84
C ILE A 98 18.50 -17.86 -1.50
N SER A 99 18.79 -17.13 -0.41
CA SER A 99 18.67 -17.67 0.93
C SER A 99 17.22 -18.04 1.23
N GLU A 100 16.99 -19.18 1.86
CA GLU A 100 15.65 -19.59 2.31
C GLU A 100 15.02 -18.54 3.23
N SER A 101 15.83 -17.85 4.03
CA SER A 101 15.36 -16.77 4.90
C SER A 101 14.77 -15.56 4.15
N LEU A 102 15.00 -15.45 2.84
CA LEU A 102 14.42 -14.41 1.99
C LEU A 102 13.07 -14.81 1.38
N ALA A 103 12.66 -16.07 1.51
CA ALA A 103 11.40 -16.54 0.92
C ALA A 103 10.16 -15.77 1.45
N ASP A 104 10.21 -15.42 2.74
CA ASP A 104 9.12 -14.70 3.41
C ASP A 104 9.28 -13.17 3.35
N VAL A 105 10.40 -12.67 2.84
CA VAL A 105 10.64 -11.22 2.72
C VAL A 105 9.97 -10.69 1.45
N LYS A 106 9.00 -9.79 1.62
CA LYS A 106 8.27 -9.21 0.50
C LYS A 106 9.13 -8.18 -0.23
N ILE A 107 9.20 -8.33 -1.55
CA ILE A 107 9.86 -7.35 -2.42
C ILE A 107 9.06 -6.03 -2.37
N PRO A 108 9.71 -4.87 -2.19
CA PRO A 108 9.01 -3.60 -2.21
C PRO A 108 8.30 -3.37 -3.55
N ALA A 109 7.05 -2.95 -3.49
CA ALA A 109 6.34 -2.45 -4.65
C ALA A 109 6.57 -0.95 -4.79
N ASP A 110 6.81 -0.47 -6.00
CA ASP A 110 6.95 0.97 -6.25
C ASP A 110 5.58 1.62 -6.43
N VAL A 111 5.42 2.77 -5.82
CA VAL A 111 4.27 3.65 -6.00
C VAL A 111 4.64 4.73 -7.02
N ARG A 112 4.97 4.34 -8.24
CA ARG A 112 5.28 5.27 -9.34
C ARG A 112 4.04 5.59 -10.15
N ASP A 113 3.94 6.82 -10.61
CA ASP A 113 2.90 7.22 -11.57
C ASP A 113 3.14 6.61 -12.96
N ASN A 114 4.34 6.10 -13.23
CA ASN A 114 4.77 5.52 -14.49
C ASN A 114 5.27 4.09 -14.35
N SER A 115 4.78 3.26 -15.18
CA SER A 115 4.88 1.85 -15.55
C SER A 115 6.22 1.08 -15.40
N GLY A 116 7.11 1.45 -14.50
CA GLY A 116 8.44 0.80 -14.37
C GLY A 116 8.58 -0.23 -13.24
N ALA A 117 7.62 -0.34 -12.33
CA ALA A 117 7.79 -1.13 -11.12
C ALA A 117 7.19 -2.53 -11.22
N VAL A 118 7.86 -3.48 -10.59
CA VAL A 118 7.33 -4.83 -10.31
C VAL A 118 6.42 -4.72 -9.09
N GLY A 119 5.15 -5.11 -9.22
CA GLY A 119 4.24 -5.19 -8.07
C GLY A 119 3.33 -3.98 -7.83
N ASN A 120 2.95 -3.24 -8.86
CA ASN A 120 1.91 -2.21 -8.74
C ASN A 120 0.55 -2.82 -8.42
N MET A 121 0.01 -2.47 -7.27
CA MET A 121 -1.40 -2.74 -6.95
C MET A 121 -2.28 -1.70 -7.64
N THR A 122 -3.33 -2.17 -8.29
CA THR A 122 -4.32 -1.27 -8.91
C THR A 122 -5.18 -0.65 -7.81
N SER A 123 -5.44 0.65 -7.90
CA SER A 123 -6.36 1.33 -6.98
C SER A 123 -7.72 0.60 -6.93
N GLY A 124 -8.21 0.36 -5.72
CA GLY A 124 -9.40 -0.45 -5.46
C GLY A 124 -9.13 -1.95 -5.33
N SER A 125 -7.88 -2.43 -5.45
CA SER A 125 -7.54 -3.81 -5.10
C SER A 125 -7.76 -4.06 -3.62
N LYS A 126 -8.25 -5.26 -3.29
CA LYS A 126 -8.49 -5.70 -1.92
C LYS A 126 -7.57 -6.87 -1.57
N MET A 127 -7.13 -6.91 -0.34
CA MET A 127 -6.39 -8.02 0.24
C MET A 127 -7.10 -8.47 1.52
N PRO A 128 -7.50 -9.73 1.63
CA PRO A 128 -8.14 -10.23 2.84
C PRO A 128 -7.16 -10.24 4.01
N ILE A 129 -7.67 -9.94 5.19
CA ILE A 129 -6.97 -10.09 6.46
C ILE A 129 -7.41 -11.42 7.07
N ALA A 130 -6.51 -12.39 7.12
CA ALA A 130 -6.81 -13.72 7.65
C ALA A 130 -7.34 -13.66 9.11
N GLU A 131 -8.18 -14.59 9.49
CA GLU A 131 -8.82 -14.63 10.82
C GLU A 131 -7.82 -14.65 11.98
N ASP A 132 -6.66 -15.27 11.77
CA ASP A 132 -5.57 -15.34 12.75
C ASP A 132 -4.71 -14.06 12.79
N TRP A 133 -4.93 -13.12 11.88
CA TRP A 133 -4.19 -11.86 11.83
C TRP A 133 -4.94 -10.74 12.56
N ASN A 134 -4.87 -10.71 13.87
CA ASN A 134 -5.56 -9.72 14.70
C ASN A 134 -4.70 -8.49 15.02
N LYS A 135 -3.38 -8.61 14.94
CA LYS A 135 -2.46 -7.50 15.22
C LYS A 135 -1.73 -7.08 13.97
N MET A 136 -1.77 -5.80 13.70
CA MET A 136 -1.22 -5.18 12.50
C MET A 136 -0.33 -4.01 12.89
N ARG A 137 0.85 -3.92 12.27
CA ARG A 137 1.76 -2.79 12.41
C ARG A 137 1.87 -2.06 11.10
N PHE A 138 1.46 -0.79 11.06
CA PHE A 138 1.90 0.12 10.01
C PHE A 138 3.28 0.64 10.31
N PHE A 139 4.07 0.87 9.26
CA PHE A 139 5.37 1.50 9.39
C PHE A 139 5.64 2.45 8.24
N THR A 140 6.43 3.47 8.52
CA THR A 140 7.19 4.23 7.53
C THR A 140 8.65 4.18 7.91
N SER A 141 9.56 4.12 6.92
CA SER A 141 11.00 4.20 7.19
C SER A 141 11.69 5.05 6.13
N TRP A 142 12.74 5.77 6.54
CA TRP A 142 13.45 6.73 5.69
C TRP A 142 14.88 6.96 6.16
N THR A 143 15.67 7.62 5.34
CA THR A 143 17.00 8.13 5.70
C THR A 143 17.10 9.62 5.40
N ASN A 144 18.10 10.31 5.95
CA ASN A 144 18.40 11.72 5.65
C ASN A 144 19.07 11.92 4.29
N LEU A 145 18.92 11.02 3.34
CA LEU A 145 19.50 11.12 2.01
C LEU A 145 18.51 11.74 1.04
N ALA A 146 18.88 12.84 0.40
CA ALA A 146 18.12 13.39 -0.71
C ALA A 146 18.62 12.84 -2.06
N LYS A 147 17.74 12.81 -3.06
CA LYS A 147 18.04 12.34 -4.41
C LYS A 147 19.21 13.13 -5.02
N GLY A 148 20.21 12.42 -5.53
CA GLY A 148 21.40 13.00 -6.12
C GLY A 148 22.49 13.41 -5.12
N GLN A 149 22.26 13.30 -3.83
CA GLN A 149 23.28 13.45 -2.81
C GLN A 149 24.15 12.19 -2.73
N LYS A 150 25.45 12.38 -2.53
CA LYS A 150 26.36 11.31 -2.18
C LYS A 150 26.29 11.09 -0.67
N CYS A 151 26.16 9.86 -0.27
CA CYS A 151 26.33 9.48 1.11
C CYS A 151 27.81 9.50 1.46
N ASP A 152 28.29 10.56 2.11
CA ASP A 152 29.69 10.79 2.46
C ASP A 152 30.04 10.52 3.92
N ASN A 153 29.19 9.77 4.62
CA ASN A 153 29.29 9.50 6.06
C ASN A 153 29.19 10.75 6.95
N SER A 154 29.02 11.92 6.38
CA SER A 154 28.74 13.10 7.17
C SER A 154 27.25 13.18 7.49
N TYR A 155 26.95 13.64 8.70
CA TYR A 155 25.58 14.01 9.11
C TYR A 155 25.22 15.32 8.38
N SER A 156 25.23 15.25 7.05
CA SER A 156 25.11 16.43 6.21
C SER A 156 23.67 16.89 6.14
N GLY A 157 23.30 17.76 7.01
CA GLY A 157 22.49 18.93 6.81
C GLY A 157 21.04 18.82 6.30
N HIS A 158 20.60 17.74 5.73
CA HIS A 158 19.25 17.58 5.25
C HIS A 158 18.46 16.64 6.16
N ARG A 159 18.00 17.18 7.27
CA ARG A 159 17.01 16.53 8.09
C ARG A 159 15.76 16.23 7.25
N VAL A 160 15.42 14.96 7.20
CA VAL A 160 14.17 14.47 6.65
C VAL A 160 13.34 13.95 7.81
N ASP A 161 12.12 14.44 7.93
CA ASP A 161 11.18 14.12 8.99
C ASP A 161 9.89 13.61 8.35
N ILE A 162 9.58 12.34 8.57
CA ILE A 162 8.44 11.64 7.97
C ILE A 162 7.53 11.11 9.06
N ASP A 163 6.37 11.72 9.19
CA ASP A 163 5.35 11.35 10.16
C ASP A 163 4.47 10.22 9.66
N LEU A 164 4.14 9.29 10.53
CA LEU A 164 3.08 8.31 10.37
C LEU A 164 1.87 8.68 11.22
N THR A 165 0.69 8.63 10.63
CA THR A 165 -0.58 8.87 11.32
C THR A 165 -1.62 7.87 10.85
N VAL A 166 -2.52 7.43 11.75
CA VAL A 166 -3.69 6.62 11.40
C VAL A 166 -4.94 7.31 11.90
N ALA A 167 -5.90 7.57 11.00
CA ALA A 167 -7.24 7.98 11.38
C ALA A 167 -8.12 6.74 11.60
N PHE A 168 -8.86 6.76 12.68
CA PHE A 168 -9.88 5.77 13.01
C PHE A 168 -11.25 6.37 12.73
N CYS A 169 -12.02 5.70 11.87
CA CYS A 169 -13.32 6.20 11.42
C CYS A 169 -14.46 5.26 11.81
N ASP A 170 -15.63 5.86 12.02
CA ASP A 170 -16.89 5.12 12.18
C ASP A 170 -17.40 4.58 10.82
N LYS A 171 -18.53 3.89 10.84
CA LYS A 171 -19.18 3.35 9.62
C LYS A 171 -19.62 4.41 8.61
N ASN A 172 -19.69 5.67 9.00
CA ASN A 172 -20.07 6.80 8.14
C ASN A 172 -18.84 7.58 7.63
N MET A 173 -17.62 7.06 7.88
CA MET A 173 -16.34 7.72 7.57
C MET A 173 -16.07 8.99 8.37
N ASN A 174 -16.76 9.19 9.51
CA ASN A 174 -16.40 10.27 10.42
C ASN A 174 -15.18 9.85 11.23
N ILE A 175 -14.20 10.75 11.32
CA ILE A 175 -13.02 10.51 12.16
C ILE A 175 -13.47 10.59 13.63
N VAL A 176 -13.27 9.50 14.36
CA VAL A 176 -13.60 9.42 15.79
C VAL A 176 -12.35 9.49 16.68
N ASN A 177 -11.19 9.15 16.11
CA ASN A 177 -9.89 9.30 16.77
C ASN A 177 -8.76 9.24 15.72
N PHE A 178 -7.56 9.69 16.08
CA PHE A 178 -6.37 9.46 15.28
C PHE A 178 -5.14 9.25 16.17
N CYS A 179 -4.21 8.44 15.68
CA CYS A 179 -2.96 8.08 16.32
C CYS A 179 -1.79 8.62 15.49
N GLY A 180 -0.78 9.22 16.12
CA GLY A 180 0.39 9.79 15.47
C GLY A 180 1.02 10.91 16.30
N TRP A 181 1.96 11.67 15.71
CA TRP A 181 2.71 12.69 16.43
C TRP A 181 1.82 13.79 17.08
N ASN A 182 0.76 14.21 16.40
CA ASN A 182 -0.18 15.25 16.85
C ASN A 182 -1.50 14.68 17.38
N GLY A 183 -1.61 13.36 17.53
CA GLY A 183 -2.80 12.67 18.01
C GLY A 183 -2.58 11.92 19.30
N SER A 184 -3.47 10.98 19.56
CA SER A 184 -3.30 10.04 20.67
C SER A 184 -2.08 9.15 20.41
N LYS A 185 -1.19 9.05 21.40
CA LYS A 185 0.00 8.18 21.30
C LYS A 185 -0.35 6.72 21.56
N HIS A 186 -1.36 6.47 22.37
CA HIS A 186 -1.85 5.13 22.69
C HIS A 186 -3.34 5.20 23.06
N GLY A 187 -3.99 4.07 22.90
CA GLY A 187 -5.38 3.88 23.27
C GLY A 187 -5.71 2.38 23.30
N ASP A 188 -6.93 2.05 23.71
CA ASP A 188 -7.36 0.66 23.63
C ASP A 188 -7.44 0.21 22.16
N GLY A 189 -6.54 -0.67 21.79
CA GLY A 189 -6.40 -1.20 20.43
C GLY A 189 -5.42 -0.48 19.50
N PHE A 190 -4.64 0.51 19.97
CA PHE A 190 -3.56 1.10 19.17
C PHE A 190 -2.43 1.70 20.01
N VAL A 191 -1.22 1.67 19.46
CA VAL A 191 -0.02 2.28 20.05
C VAL A 191 0.86 2.88 18.96
N TYR A 192 1.37 4.09 19.20
CA TYR A 192 2.36 4.76 18.36
C TYR A 192 3.75 4.65 18.97
N SER A 193 4.77 4.33 18.16
CA SER A 193 6.15 4.13 18.61
C SER A 193 6.82 5.41 19.14
N GLY A 194 6.30 6.56 18.79
CA GLY A 194 6.86 7.87 19.10
C GLY A 194 7.29 8.63 17.85
N ASP A 195 7.47 9.93 18.02
CA ASP A 195 7.85 10.89 16.99
C ASP A 195 9.36 10.83 16.75
N VAL A 196 9.76 10.41 15.55
CA VAL A 196 11.14 10.30 15.10
C VAL A 196 11.44 11.41 14.09
N GLN A 197 12.09 12.46 14.55
CA GLN A 197 12.23 13.72 13.82
C GLN A 197 13.38 13.77 12.81
N ASP A 198 14.11 12.69 12.56
CA ASP A 198 15.15 12.62 11.53
C ASP A 198 15.41 11.18 11.05
N GLY A 199 15.82 11.01 9.80
CA GLY A 199 16.07 9.72 9.17
C GLY A 199 17.40 9.06 9.51
N GLY A 200 18.20 9.64 10.41
CA GLY A 200 19.53 9.13 10.75
C GLY A 200 20.56 9.29 9.62
N PRO A 201 21.76 8.75 9.79
CA PRO A 201 22.80 8.85 8.79
C PRO A 201 22.42 8.14 7.49
N CYS A 202 22.82 8.69 6.35
CA CYS A 202 22.44 8.19 5.03
C CYS A 202 22.98 6.79 4.68
N ASN A 203 24.04 6.36 5.34
CA ASN A 203 24.65 5.04 5.19
C ASN A 203 24.21 4.06 6.28
N GLY A 204 23.28 4.47 7.13
CA GLY A 204 22.68 3.61 8.16
C GLY A 204 21.41 2.90 7.66
N ASP A 205 20.80 2.13 8.54
CA ASP A 205 19.55 1.40 8.27
C ASP A 205 18.32 2.34 8.18
N GLY A 206 18.53 3.65 8.38
CA GLY A 206 17.47 4.63 8.46
C GLY A 206 16.79 4.66 9.83
N ARG A 207 15.68 5.37 9.87
CA ARG A 207 14.76 5.45 11.02
C ARG A 207 13.38 5.02 10.59
N ALA A 208 12.54 4.70 11.57
CA ALA A 208 11.18 4.27 11.29
C ALA A 208 10.22 4.73 12.38
N GLU A 209 8.98 4.95 11.99
CA GLU A 209 7.84 5.08 12.88
C GLU A 209 6.88 3.93 12.70
N PHE A 210 6.22 3.55 13.78
CA PHE A 210 5.28 2.44 13.82
C PHE A 210 3.97 2.84 14.50
N ILE A 211 2.87 2.31 13.96
CA ILE A 211 1.56 2.33 14.65
C ILE A 211 1.04 0.90 14.67
N ASP A 212 0.90 0.36 15.86
CA ASP A 212 0.32 -0.95 16.10
C ASP A 212 -1.17 -0.84 16.32
N MET A 213 -1.91 -1.81 15.77
CA MET A 213 -3.36 -1.90 15.89
C MET A 213 -3.79 -3.32 16.25
N ASP A 214 -4.79 -3.41 17.12
CA ASP A 214 -5.52 -4.63 17.44
C ASP A 214 -6.92 -4.54 16.83
N ILE A 215 -7.17 -5.34 15.78
CA ILE A 215 -8.38 -5.30 14.97
C ILE A 215 -9.62 -5.57 15.83
N GLU A 216 -9.57 -6.56 16.72
CA GLU A 216 -10.73 -6.95 17.53
C GLU A 216 -11.06 -5.88 18.59
N LYS A 217 -10.05 -5.28 19.22
CA LYS A 217 -10.27 -4.15 20.13
C LYS A 217 -10.86 -2.94 19.43
N LEU A 218 -10.34 -2.58 18.26
CA LEU A 218 -10.87 -1.47 17.48
C LEU A 218 -12.31 -1.73 17.03
N LYS A 219 -12.61 -2.96 16.59
CA LYS A 219 -13.96 -3.39 16.22
C LYS A 219 -14.94 -3.30 17.40
N ALA A 220 -14.52 -3.73 18.59
CA ALA A 220 -15.33 -3.64 19.81
C ALA A 220 -15.65 -2.18 20.20
N ARG A 221 -14.79 -1.22 19.81
CA ARG A 221 -15.01 0.22 20.00
C ARG A 221 -15.87 0.87 18.91
N GLY A 222 -16.37 0.10 17.96
CA GLY A 222 -17.18 0.63 16.86
C GLY A 222 -16.38 1.31 15.75
N ILE A 223 -15.05 1.14 15.72
CA ILE A 223 -14.22 1.58 14.61
C ILE A 223 -14.50 0.68 13.41
N ALA A 224 -14.88 1.28 12.29
CA ALA A 224 -15.16 0.56 11.06
C ALA A 224 -13.97 0.58 10.11
N TYR A 225 -13.22 1.68 10.11
CA TYR A 225 -12.08 1.87 9.19
C TYR A 225 -10.87 2.45 9.91
N ALA A 226 -9.67 2.03 9.46
CA ALA A 226 -8.42 2.67 9.82
C ALA A 226 -7.70 3.11 8.54
N ILE A 227 -7.24 4.37 8.51
CA ILE A 227 -6.66 5.00 7.31
C ILE A 227 -5.27 5.52 7.67
N PRO A 228 -4.20 4.80 7.32
CA PRO A 228 -2.85 5.27 7.52
C PRO A 228 -2.47 6.35 6.51
N GLN A 229 -1.72 7.33 6.98
CA GLN A 229 -1.15 8.41 6.20
C GLN A 229 0.32 8.60 6.55
N VAL A 230 1.11 8.89 5.54
CA VAL A 230 2.51 9.31 5.66
C VAL A 230 2.62 10.76 5.21
N ASN A 231 3.31 11.58 6.00
CA ASN A 231 3.50 13.00 5.74
C ASN A 231 4.98 13.38 5.83
N SER A 232 5.50 14.09 4.84
CA SER A 232 6.82 14.72 4.91
C SER A 232 6.70 16.04 5.65
N TYR A 233 7.00 16.04 6.95
CA TYR A 233 6.90 17.23 7.81
C TYR A 233 7.86 18.35 7.35
N THR A 234 9.05 17.98 6.92
CA THR A 234 10.07 18.91 6.43
C THR A 234 9.81 19.39 4.99
N GLY A 235 8.77 18.85 4.33
CA GLY A 235 8.24 19.36 3.07
C GLY A 235 8.95 18.89 1.82
N GLN A 236 9.95 17.98 1.92
CA GLN A 236 10.56 17.36 0.76
C GLN A 236 9.54 16.42 0.08
N LYS A 237 9.52 16.42 -1.23
CA LYS A 237 8.71 15.49 -2.00
C LYS A 237 9.23 14.05 -1.84
N PHE A 238 8.35 13.08 -1.83
CA PHE A 238 8.78 11.67 -1.73
C PHE A 238 9.70 11.26 -2.90
N SER A 239 9.50 11.81 -4.10
CA SER A 239 10.41 11.59 -5.25
C SER A 239 11.84 12.11 -5.03
N GLU A 240 12.05 12.98 -4.06
CA GLU A 240 13.37 13.51 -3.68
C GLU A 240 14.02 12.67 -2.56
N GLN A 241 13.34 11.64 -2.06
CA GLN A 241 13.74 10.82 -0.93
C GLN A 241 13.81 9.34 -1.34
N PRO A 242 14.95 8.87 -1.86
CA PRO A 242 15.06 7.57 -2.52
C PRO A 242 14.82 6.37 -1.61
N HIS A 243 14.88 6.55 -0.30
CA HIS A 243 14.75 5.47 0.69
C HIS A 243 13.48 5.57 1.55
N THR A 244 12.54 6.44 1.21
CA THR A 244 11.28 6.51 1.95
C THR A 244 10.36 5.39 1.50
N CYS A 245 9.99 4.54 2.45
CA CYS A 245 9.04 3.48 2.23
C CYS A 245 8.00 3.42 3.34
N PHE A 246 6.90 2.76 3.04
CA PHE A 246 5.87 2.50 4.00
C PHE A 246 5.18 1.16 3.73
N GLY A 247 4.56 0.57 4.74
CA GLY A 247 3.94 -0.73 4.58
C GLY A 247 3.20 -1.22 5.81
N VAL A 248 2.86 -2.50 5.77
CA VAL A 248 2.15 -3.18 6.84
C VAL A 248 2.80 -4.52 7.16
N MET A 249 2.85 -4.84 8.46
CA MET A 249 3.35 -6.09 9.01
C MET A 249 2.25 -6.85 9.73
N LYS A 250 2.26 -8.17 9.64
CA LYS A 250 1.49 -9.06 10.50
C LYS A 250 2.23 -9.20 11.83
N ARG A 251 1.56 -8.89 12.95
CA ARG A 251 2.09 -9.14 14.30
C ARG A 251 1.32 -10.29 14.94
N THR A 252 1.99 -11.10 15.73
CA THR A 252 1.40 -12.30 16.34
C THR A 252 1.31 -12.21 17.86
N ASP A 253 2.08 -11.32 18.47
CA ASP A 253 2.21 -11.18 19.92
C ASP A 253 1.77 -9.79 20.42
N ASP A 254 1.74 -9.66 21.74
CA ASP A 254 1.50 -8.39 22.42
C ASP A 254 2.76 -7.52 22.52
N ASP A 255 3.88 -8.02 22.00
CA ASP A 255 5.10 -7.23 21.92
C ASP A 255 4.93 -6.16 20.86
N MET A 256 4.52 -4.99 21.36
CA MET A 256 4.43 -3.77 20.60
C MET A 256 5.82 -3.12 20.41
N GLY A 257 6.90 -3.92 20.60
CA GLY A 257 8.28 -3.49 20.47
C GLY A 257 8.59 -2.80 19.15
N GLU A 258 9.62 -1.97 19.16
CA GLU A 258 10.01 -1.08 18.05
C GLU A 258 10.69 -1.80 16.88
N ASN A 259 10.81 -3.12 16.94
CA ASN A 259 11.62 -3.86 15.98
C ASN A 259 10.92 -4.01 14.62
N PHE A 260 11.66 -3.70 13.58
CA PHE A 260 11.31 -4.04 12.22
C PHE A 260 11.69 -5.51 11.95
N GLU A 261 10.69 -6.34 11.66
CA GLU A 261 10.87 -7.76 11.35
C GLU A 261 10.52 -8.02 9.88
N PRO A 262 11.50 -8.12 8.98
CA PRO A 262 11.25 -8.24 7.53
C PRO A 262 10.35 -9.41 7.15
N ALA A 263 10.43 -10.55 7.85
CA ALA A 263 9.61 -11.73 7.58
C ALA A 263 8.11 -11.49 7.85
N THR A 264 7.77 -10.54 8.71
CA THR A 264 6.38 -10.19 9.04
C THR A 264 5.78 -9.14 8.10
N VAL A 265 6.57 -8.57 7.20
CA VAL A 265 6.11 -7.58 6.23
C VAL A 265 5.17 -8.24 5.22
N VAL A 266 3.93 -7.80 5.21
CA VAL A 266 2.92 -8.27 4.25
C VAL A 266 3.03 -7.51 2.93
N ASN A 267 3.16 -6.20 3.02
CA ASN A 267 3.55 -5.37 1.87
C ASN A 267 4.40 -4.18 2.28
N ARG A 268 5.23 -3.74 1.34
CA ARG A 268 6.11 -2.60 1.46
C ARG A 268 6.15 -1.86 0.13
N PHE A 269 6.07 -0.54 0.19
CA PHE A 269 6.08 0.34 -0.97
C PHE A 269 7.15 1.41 -0.80
N VAL A 270 7.84 1.69 -1.90
CA VAL A 270 8.71 2.87 -2.00
C VAL A 270 7.85 4.04 -2.46
N LEU A 271 7.89 5.14 -1.73
CA LEU A 271 7.21 6.36 -2.10
C LEU A 271 8.08 7.16 -3.10
N ASP A 272 7.70 7.14 -4.38
CA ASP A 272 8.37 7.90 -5.45
C ASP A 272 7.32 8.75 -6.18
N THR A 273 6.86 9.81 -5.53
CA THR A 273 5.84 10.72 -6.05
C THR A 273 6.18 12.15 -5.70
N ASN A 274 5.72 13.12 -6.51
CA ASN A 274 5.91 14.54 -6.24
C ASN A 274 5.02 15.08 -5.10
N ALA A 275 4.32 14.22 -4.39
CA ALA A 275 3.55 14.58 -3.21
C ALA A 275 4.42 14.63 -1.95
N THR A 276 3.93 15.32 -0.95
CA THR A 276 4.47 15.34 0.44
C THR A 276 3.60 14.57 1.42
N GLN A 277 2.42 14.11 0.98
CA GLN A 277 1.49 13.31 1.75
C GLN A 277 0.97 12.15 0.91
N ALA A 278 0.82 10.99 1.51
CA ALA A 278 0.29 9.81 0.85
C ALA A 278 -0.57 8.98 1.80
N SER A 279 -1.73 8.54 1.32
CA SER A 279 -2.63 7.62 2.02
C SER A 279 -2.89 6.44 1.08
N MET A 280 -2.27 5.31 1.37
CA MET A 280 -2.19 4.20 0.43
C MET A 280 -3.24 3.14 0.68
N TYR A 281 -3.75 3.05 1.92
CA TYR A 281 -4.69 2.03 2.34
C TYR A 281 -5.93 2.59 3.01
N ILE A 282 -7.00 1.83 2.93
CA ILE A 282 -8.07 1.80 3.93
C ILE A 282 -8.12 0.37 4.47
N ILE A 283 -8.10 0.23 5.78
CA ILE A 283 -8.36 -1.05 6.44
C ILE A 283 -9.84 -1.07 6.79
N ASP A 284 -10.57 -1.97 6.16
CA ASP A 284 -11.95 -2.28 6.53
C ASP A 284 -11.91 -3.30 7.67
N ILE A 285 -12.11 -2.81 8.88
CA ILE A 285 -12.02 -3.61 10.11
C ILE A 285 -13.15 -4.60 10.17
N LYS A 286 -14.35 -4.20 9.73
CA LYS A 286 -15.55 -5.05 9.78
C LYS A 286 -15.44 -6.23 8.83
N ASN A 287 -15.00 -5.96 7.59
CA ASN A 287 -14.92 -6.97 6.54
C ASN A 287 -13.56 -7.67 6.50
N ARG A 288 -12.62 -7.26 7.35
CA ARG A 288 -11.25 -7.78 7.43
C ARG A 288 -10.54 -7.72 6.07
N GLU A 289 -10.50 -6.53 5.49
CA GLU A 289 -9.88 -6.28 4.19
C GLU A 289 -8.94 -5.08 4.24
N ILE A 290 -7.84 -5.16 3.52
CA ILE A 290 -6.98 -4.02 3.19
C ILE A 290 -7.34 -3.56 1.79
N LEU A 291 -7.81 -2.34 1.66
CA LEU A 291 -8.16 -1.72 0.39
C LEU A 291 -7.03 -0.81 -0.06
N TRP A 292 -6.48 -1.07 -1.23
CA TRP A 292 -5.44 -0.24 -1.84
C TRP A 292 -6.04 0.99 -2.51
N MET A 293 -5.69 2.18 -2.05
CA MET A 293 -6.21 3.45 -2.58
C MET A 293 -5.24 4.16 -3.50
N ASN A 294 -3.94 4.13 -3.17
CA ASN A 294 -2.89 4.86 -3.88
C ASN A 294 -3.17 6.38 -3.95
N GLU A 295 -3.67 6.95 -2.86
CA GLU A 295 -4.02 8.35 -2.81
C GLU A 295 -2.82 9.22 -2.41
N LYS A 296 -2.63 10.31 -3.14
CA LYS A 296 -1.54 11.27 -2.96
C LYS A 296 -2.13 12.67 -2.90
N ALA A 297 -1.67 13.50 -1.97
CA ALA A 297 -2.07 14.90 -1.95
C ALA A 297 -1.36 15.66 -3.07
N GLN A 298 -2.12 16.47 -3.79
CA GLN A 298 -1.55 17.41 -4.75
C GLN A 298 -0.73 18.50 -4.02
N GLU A 299 0.30 19.03 -4.68
CA GLU A 299 1.30 19.96 -4.12
C GLU A 299 0.75 21.20 -3.39
N ASN A 300 -0.52 21.54 -3.55
CA ASN A 300 -1.14 22.78 -3.05
C ASN A 300 -2.07 22.58 -1.84
N VAL A 301 -2.14 21.40 -1.26
CA VAL A 301 -3.01 21.17 -0.12
C VAL A 301 -2.28 21.58 1.17
N ALA A 302 -2.55 22.79 1.63
CA ALA A 302 -1.95 23.38 2.85
C ALA A 302 -2.35 22.66 4.16
N SER A 303 -3.06 21.57 4.09
CA SER A 303 -3.50 20.81 5.26
C SER A 303 -2.48 19.73 5.60
N ARG A 304 -1.68 19.97 6.61
CA ARG A 304 -0.75 19.01 7.19
C ARG A 304 -1.43 17.97 8.09
N SER A 305 -2.74 17.88 8.07
CA SER A 305 -3.49 16.93 8.90
C SER A 305 -4.33 15.99 8.07
N LEU A 306 -4.48 14.76 8.53
CA LEU A 306 -5.35 13.75 7.92
C LEU A 306 -6.81 14.25 7.84
N SER A 307 -7.29 15.01 8.83
CA SER A 307 -8.60 15.65 8.81
C SER A 307 -8.75 16.58 7.60
N GLY A 308 -7.70 17.25 7.16
CA GLY A 308 -7.72 18.05 5.96
C GLY A 308 -7.82 17.23 4.67
N MET A 309 -7.21 16.04 4.61
CA MET A 309 -7.34 15.14 3.45
C MET A 309 -8.72 14.49 3.36
N LEU A 310 -9.34 14.16 4.48
CA LEU A 310 -10.66 13.51 4.51
C LEU A 310 -11.82 14.51 4.39
N ASN A 311 -11.59 15.78 4.71
CA ASN A 311 -12.60 16.85 4.63
C ASN A 311 -12.52 17.67 3.34
N GLN A 312 -11.57 17.40 2.44
CA GLN A 312 -11.48 17.95 1.10
C GLN A 312 -12.16 17.04 0.10
#